data_a2b68d9729c51194a2fbd7aadc4b7496
#
_entry.id   a2b68d9729c51194a2fbd7aadc4b7496
#
_cell.length_a   1.000
_cell.length_b   1.000
_cell.length_c   1.000
_cell.angle_alpha   90.00
_cell.angle_beta   90.00
_cell.angle_gamma   90.00
#
_symmetry.space_group_name_H-M   'P 1'
#
loop_
_entity.id
_entity.type
_entity.pdbx_description
1 polymer ?
#
loop_
_entity_poly.entity_id
_entity_poly.type
_entity_poly.pdbx_seq_one_letter_code
_entity_poly.pdbx_strand_id
1 'polypeptide(L)'
;MMKENYEFEVCANSVESCIEAQRGGANRVELCMGIPEGGTTPSYGEIKMARDVLKETRLHVIIRNRGGDFLYSETELERMALDIDLCRQLGVDGVVFGCLTANGDID
;
A
#
# COMPACT_ATOMS: atom_id res chain seq x y z
N MET A 1 6.98 -27.83 -7.81
CA MET A 1 6.23 -26.80 -7.09
C MET A 1 5.63 -25.80 -8.07
N MET A 2 4.37 -25.53 -7.94
CA MET A 2 3.65 -24.71 -8.90
C MET A 2 3.50 -23.26 -8.45
N LYS A 3 4.51 -22.75 -7.76
CA LYS A 3 4.50 -21.39 -7.22
C LYS A 3 4.24 -20.33 -8.28
N GLU A 4 4.82 -20.53 -9.45
CA GLU A 4 4.72 -19.55 -10.52
C GLU A 4 3.31 -19.36 -11.03
N ASN A 5 2.39 -20.28 -10.71
CA ASN A 5 1.00 -20.19 -11.13
C ASN A 5 0.11 -19.46 -10.13
N TYR A 6 0.68 -18.99 -9.03
CA TYR A 6 -0.08 -18.38 -7.95
C TYR A 6 0.53 -17.07 -7.51
N GLU A 7 -0.33 -16.08 -7.26
CA GLU A 7 0.05 -14.84 -6.59
C GLU A 7 -0.31 -14.98 -5.13
N PHE A 8 0.66 -14.89 -4.26
CA PHE A 8 0.45 -14.95 -2.82
C PHE A 8 0.74 -13.57 -2.24
N GLU A 9 -0.31 -12.84 -1.89
CA GLU A 9 -0.20 -11.50 -1.34
C GLU A 9 -0.56 -11.51 0.14
N VAL A 10 0.18 -10.77 0.93
CA VAL A 10 -0.06 -10.62 2.37
C VAL A 10 -0.25 -9.14 2.67
N CYS A 11 -1.32 -8.81 3.40
CA CYS A 11 -1.49 -7.46 3.94
C CYS A 11 -0.63 -7.34 5.19
N ALA A 12 0.24 -6.35 5.21
CA ALA A 12 1.18 -6.16 6.31
C ALA A 12 0.99 -4.77 6.89
N ASN A 13 1.09 -4.67 8.20
CA ASN A 13 0.91 -3.40 8.90
C ASN A 13 2.18 -2.92 9.61
N SER A 14 3.31 -3.51 9.27
CA SER A 14 4.59 -3.11 9.84
C SER A 14 5.72 -3.65 8.97
N VAL A 15 6.91 -3.09 9.17
CA VAL A 15 8.11 -3.59 8.50
C VAL A 15 8.38 -5.03 8.93
N GLU A 16 8.17 -5.32 10.20
CA GLU A 16 8.36 -6.68 10.73
C GLU A 16 7.43 -7.67 10.03
N SER A 17 6.18 -7.30 9.82
CA SER A 17 5.24 -8.15 9.09
C SER A 17 5.66 -8.37 7.65
N CYS A 18 6.25 -7.36 7.03
CA CYS A 18 6.79 -7.48 5.67
C CYS A 18 7.90 -8.53 5.62
N ILE A 19 8.79 -8.48 6.58
CA ILE A 19 9.90 -9.44 6.66
C ILE A 19 9.36 -10.87 6.80
N GLU A 20 8.38 -11.05 7.69
CA GLU A 20 7.79 -12.36 7.89
C GLU A 20 7.07 -12.87 6.65
N ALA A 21 6.37 -11.97 5.95
CA ALA A 21 5.70 -12.35 4.70
C ALA A 21 6.71 -12.80 3.65
N GLN A 22 7.83 -12.10 3.53
CA GLN A 22 8.87 -12.47 2.59
C GLN A 22 9.48 -13.81 2.95
N ARG A 23 9.74 -14.06 4.23
CA ARG A 23 10.25 -15.36 4.69
C ARG A 23 9.28 -16.48 4.36
N GLY A 24 7.98 -16.20 4.43
CA GLY A 24 6.95 -17.18 4.13
C GLY A 24 6.71 -17.38 2.64
N GLY A 25 7.44 -16.69 1.79
CA GLY A 25 7.36 -16.88 0.35
C GLY A 25 6.30 -16.05 -0.35
N ALA A 26 5.83 -14.97 0.27
CA ALA A 26 4.87 -14.08 -0.38
C ALA A 26 5.47 -13.49 -1.65
N ASN A 27 4.67 -13.40 -2.70
CA ASN A 27 5.07 -12.75 -3.95
C ASN A 27 4.99 -11.23 -3.81
N ARG A 28 4.07 -10.76 -2.98
CA ARG A 28 3.78 -9.35 -2.85
C ARG A 28 3.22 -9.08 -1.45
N VAL A 29 3.56 -7.93 -0.89
CA VAL A 29 2.90 -7.42 0.31
C VAL A 29 2.18 -6.15 -0.04
N GLU A 30 1.05 -5.93 0.62
CA GLU A 30 0.36 -4.65 0.60
C GLU A 30 0.57 -4.03 1.97
N LEU A 31 1.35 -2.96 2.02
CA LEU A 31 1.68 -2.30 3.27
C LEU A 31 0.62 -1.23 3.57
N CYS A 32 0.05 -1.29 4.76
CA CYS A 32 -0.97 -0.35 5.18
C CYS A 32 -0.88 -0.13 6.68
N MET A 33 -1.46 0.98 7.14
CA MET A 33 -1.62 1.27 8.56
C MET A 33 -3.11 1.42 8.82
N GLY A 34 -3.50 1.72 10.06
CA GLY A 34 -4.89 1.98 10.37
C GLY A 34 -5.81 0.82 10.05
N ILE A 35 -5.42 -0.38 10.42
CA ILE A 35 -6.22 -1.60 10.15
C ILE A 35 -7.67 -1.45 10.62
N PRO A 36 -7.95 -0.92 11.83
CA PRO A 36 -9.34 -0.75 12.26
C PRO A 36 -10.17 0.14 11.34
N GLU A 37 -9.54 0.97 10.54
CA GLU A 37 -10.21 1.86 9.59
C GLU A 37 -10.23 1.29 8.18
N GLY A 38 -9.78 0.06 8.01
CA GLY A 38 -9.73 -0.60 6.71
C GLY A 38 -8.44 -0.40 5.94
N GLY A 39 -7.46 0.21 6.59
CA GLY A 39 -6.15 0.44 5.99
C GLY A 39 -5.99 1.86 5.47
N THR A 40 -4.92 2.51 5.87
CA THR A 40 -4.57 3.86 5.44
C THR A 40 -3.10 3.90 5.04
N THR A 41 -2.68 5.01 4.45
CA THR A 41 -1.30 5.18 3.97
C THR A 41 -0.32 5.08 5.11
N PRO A 42 0.73 4.25 4.99
CA PRO A 42 1.78 4.18 6.02
C PRO A 42 2.65 5.42 6.01
N SER A 43 3.41 5.59 7.08
CA SER A 43 4.35 6.71 7.18
C SER A 43 5.49 6.54 6.18
N TYR A 44 6.19 7.64 5.93
CA TYR A 44 7.39 7.61 5.10
C TYR A 44 8.40 6.58 5.63
N GLY A 45 8.64 6.58 6.94
CA GLY A 45 9.60 5.65 7.53
C GLY A 45 9.24 4.19 7.31
N GLU A 46 7.96 3.86 7.45
CA GLU A 46 7.51 2.49 7.20
C GLU A 46 7.74 2.09 5.73
N ILE A 47 7.39 2.97 4.81
CA ILE A 47 7.54 2.69 3.38
C ILE A 47 9.02 2.53 3.03
N LYS A 48 9.85 3.45 3.51
CA LYS A 48 11.29 3.43 3.22
C LYS A 48 11.95 2.16 3.73
N MET A 49 11.65 1.80 4.97
CA MET A 49 12.24 0.60 5.56
C MET A 49 11.71 -0.67 4.91
N ALA A 50 10.42 -0.70 4.60
CA ALA A 50 9.86 -1.85 3.89
C ALA A 50 10.53 -2.02 2.54
N ARG A 51 10.75 -0.92 1.81
CA ARG A 51 11.43 -1.01 0.51
C ARG A 51 12.83 -1.58 0.67
N ASP A 52 13.52 -1.15 1.71
CA ASP A 52 14.90 -1.59 1.91
C ASP A 52 15.02 -3.08 2.26
N VAL A 53 14.05 -3.63 2.99
CA VAL A 53 14.13 -5.03 3.43
C VAL A 53 13.50 -6.02 2.47
N LEU A 54 12.58 -5.57 1.61
CA LEU A 54 11.92 -6.46 0.67
C LEU A 54 12.76 -6.58 -0.60
N LYS A 55 13.47 -7.71 -0.74
CA LYS A 55 14.36 -7.95 -1.86
C LYS A 55 13.77 -8.87 -2.92
N GLU A 56 12.96 -9.82 -2.49
CA GLU A 56 12.37 -10.82 -3.38
C GLU A 56 10.87 -10.70 -3.50
N THR A 57 10.26 -9.94 -2.60
CA THR A 57 8.81 -9.75 -2.54
C THR A 57 8.49 -8.35 -3.01
N ARG A 58 7.50 -8.22 -3.88
CA ARG A 58 7.09 -6.92 -4.39
C ARG A 58 6.37 -6.15 -3.28
N LEU A 59 6.54 -4.84 -3.29
CA LEU A 59 5.94 -3.94 -2.30
C LEU A 59 4.88 -3.09 -2.97
N HIS A 60 3.65 -3.23 -2.51
CA HIS A 60 2.54 -2.35 -2.88
C HIS A 60 2.13 -1.57 -1.65
N VAL A 61 1.79 -0.32 -1.81
CA VAL A 61 1.47 0.59 -0.71
C VAL A 61 0.06 1.12 -0.92
N ILE A 62 -0.76 1.06 0.13
CA ILE A 62 -2.10 1.63 0.05
C ILE A 62 -2.02 3.15 0.15
N ILE A 63 -2.77 3.83 -0.72
CA ILE A 63 -2.87 5.29 -0.71
C ILE A 63 -4.30 5.64 -0.31
N ARG A 64 -4.47 5.90 0.98
CA ARG A 64 -5.76 6.25 1.55
C ARG A 64 -5.47 7.08 2.79
N ASN A 65 -5.73 8.38 2.69
CA ASN A 65 -5.26 9.30 3.74
C ASN A 65 -6.14 9.33 4.97
N ARG A 66 -7.31 8.69 4.94
CA ARG A 66 -8.19 8.58 6.11
C ARG A 66 -9.17 7.43 5.91
N GLY A 67 -9.74 6.96 7.01
CA GLY A 67 -10.85 6.01 6.95
C GLY A 67 -12.12 6.68 6.42
N GLY A 68 -13.20 5.93 6.37
CA GLY A 68 -14.47 6.41 5.89
C GLY A 68 -14.67 6.18 4.40
N ASP A 69 -15.38 7.08 3.74
CA ASP A 69 -15.70 6.92 2.33
C ASP A 69 -14.51 7.26 1.43
N PHE A 70 -14.73 7.13 0.13
CA PHE A 70 -13.72 7.39 -0.88
C PHE A 70 -14.02 8.66 -1.69
N LEU A 71 -14.88 9.52 -1.16
CA LEU A 71 -15.14 10.83 -1.75
C LEU A 71 -14.19 11.83 -1.09
N TYR A 72 -13.17 12.21 -1.81
CA TYR A 72 -12.10 13.05 -1.26
C TYR A 72 -12.23 14.49 -1.70
N SER A 73 -11.86 15.41 -0.82
CA SER A 73 -11.73 16.81 -1.15
C SER A 73 -10.51 17.03 -2.04
N GLU A 74 -10.41 18.21 -2.63
CA GLU A 74 -9.26 18.55 -3.45
C GLU A 74 -7.95 18.46 -2.65
N THR A 75 -7.97 18.92 -1.41
CA THR A 75 -6.79 18.85 -0.54
C THR A 75 -6.42 17.41 -0.25
N GLU A 76 -7.41 16.55 -0.02
CA GLU A 76 -7.15 15.13 0.21
C GLU A 76 -6.58 14.47 -1.03
N LEU A 77 -7.11 14.76 -2.21
CA LEU A 77 -6.59 14.22 -3.45
C LEU A 77 -5.16 14.68 -3.71
N GLU A 78 -4.86 15.94 -3.38
CA GLU A 78 -3.51 16.46 -3.54
C GLU A 78 -2.53 15.73 -2.62
N ARG A 79 -2.93 15.48 -1.37
CA ARG A 79 -2.08 14.70 -0.45
C ARG A 79 -1.85 13.28 -0.96
N MET A 80 -2.89 12.67 -1.52
CA MET A 80 -2.75 11.33 -2.08
C MET A 80 -1.79 11.33 -3.28
N ALA A 81 -1.86 12.36 -4.12
CA ALA A 81 -0.93 12.48 -5.24
C ALA A 81 0.51 12.63 -4.77
N LEU A 82 0.73 13.39 -3.69
CA LEU A 82 2.07 13.52 -3.11
C LEU A 82 2.57 12.20 -2.54
N ASP A 83 1.70 11.43 -1.90
CA ASP A 83 2.06 10.13 -1.37
C ASP A 83 2.42 9.15 -2.49
N ILE A 84 1.66 9.19 -3.59
CA ILE A 84 1.96 8.36 -4.75
C ILE A 84 3.33 8.72 -5.33
N ASP A 85 3.60 10.02 -5.44
CA ASP A 85 4.89 10.47 -5.96
C ASP A 85 6.04 10.05 -5.06
N LEU A 86 5.84 10.11 -3.75
CA LEU A 86 6.83 9.64 -2.80
C LEU A 86 7.11 8.15 -2.99
N CYS A 87 6.06 7.35 -3.15
CA CYS A 87 6.20 5.92 -3.41
C CYS A 87 7.00 5.67 -4.68
N ARG A 88 6.72 6.44 -5.73
CA ARG A 88 7.45 6.34 -6.97
C ARG A 88 8.94 6.64 -6.77
N GLN A 89 9.24 7.69 -6.00
CA GLN A 89 10.63 8.07 -5.72
C GLN A 89 11.35 7.00 -4.90
N LEU A 90 10.64 6.33 -4.00
CA LEU A 90 11.23 5.27 -3.20
C LEU A 90 11.34 3.93 -3.93
N GLY A 91 10.77 3.85 -5.13
CA GLY A 91 10.90 2.64 -5.93
C GLY A 91 9.98 1.51 -5.51
N VAL A 92 8.82 1.82 -4.91
CA VAL A 92 7.85 0.76 -4.62
C VAL A 92 7.29 0.21 -5.93
N ASP A 93 6.82 -1.03 -5.90
CA ASP A 93 6.39 -1.72 -7.10
C ASP A 93 5.00 -1.34 -7.54
N GLY A 94 4.17 -0.83 -6.65
CA GLY A 94 2.83 -0.38 -7.01
C GLY A 94 2.12 0.31 -5.87
N VAL A 95 0.99 0.94 -6.19
CA VAL A 95 0.14 1.58 -5.19
C VAL A 95 -1.29 1.10 -5.38
N VAL A 96 -2.07 1.14 -4.30
CA VAL A 96 -3.46 0.70 -4.28
C VAL A 96 -4.31 1.85 -3.80
N PHE A 97 -5.27 2.29 -4.60
CA PHE A 97 -6.14 3.38 -4.19
C PHE A 97 -7.45 3.36 -4.99
N GLY A 98 -8.41 4.18 -4.54
CA GLY A 98 -9.65 4.39 -5.25
C GLY A 98 -10.26 5.72 -4.85
N CYS A 99 -11.02 6.32 -5.75
CA CYS A 99 -11.70 7.59 -5.51
C CYS A 99 -13.10 7.49 -6.10
N LEU A 100 -14.04 8.22 -5.48
CA LEU A 100 -15.43 8.26 -5.95
C LEU A 100 -15.82 9.68 -6.25
N THR A 101 -16.75 9.85 -7.18
CA THR A 101 -17.40 11.13 -7.40
C THR A 101 -18.51 11.32 -6.36
N ALA A 102 -19.09 12.51 -6.29
CA ALA A 102 -20.21 12.80 -5.39
C ALA A 102 -21.42 11.91 -5.64
N ASN A 103 -21.53 11.35 -6.85
CA ASN A 103 -22.64 10.45 -7.20
C ASN A 103 -22.34 8.99 -6.88
N GLY A 104 -21.15 8.71 -6.35
CA GLY A 104 -20.75 7.35 -6.03
C GLY A 104 -20.11 6.59 -7.19
N ASP A 105 -19.87 7.25 -8.31
CA ASP A 105 -19.16 6.63 -9.44
C ASP A 105 -17.66 6.66 -9.22
N ILE A 106 -16.96 5.74 -9.88
CA ILE A 106 -15.48 5.70 -9.80
C ILE A 106 -14.92 6.94 -10.53
N ASP A 107 -14.04 7.63 -9.82
CA ASP A 107 -13.41 8.85 -10.33
C ASP A 107 -12.07 8.55 -10.97
#